data_56a94c51753df77f6e13c03ce251891b
#
_entry.id   56a94c51753df77f6e13c03ce251891b
#
_cell.length_a   1.000
_cell.length_b   1.000
_cell.length_c   1.000
_cell.angle_alpha   90.00
_cell.angle_beta   90.00
_cell.angle_gamma   90.00
#
_symmetry.space_group_name_H-M   'P 1'
#
loop_
_entity.id
_entity.type
_entity.pdbx_description
1 polymer ?
#
loop_
_entity_poly.entity_id
_entity_poly.type
_entity_poly.pdbx_seq_one_letter_code
_entity_poly.pdbx_strand_id
1 'polypeptide(L)'
;MNMLSPKKTKFRKQFKGRIHGSAKGNFTLNYGSYGLKAMEPERVTSRQIEAARKAITRHLKRAGKMWIRIFPDVPVSKKQAEVRMGKGKGANEYWACRIKPGRIMFEVDGVNIDDAKRAMTLAAAKLPIKCKFVERNI
;
A
#
# COMPACT_ATOMS: atom_id res chain seq x y z
N MET A 1 10.82 -11.00 -9.20
CA MET A 1 10.38 -9.60 -9.18
C MET A 1 10.70 -8.98 -7.82
N ASN A 2 11.34 -7.83 -7.83
CA ASN A 2 11.77 -7.18 -6.60
C ASN A 2 10.61 -6.40 -5.97
N MET A 3 10.45 -6.56 -4.66
CA MET A 3 9.49 -5.77 -3.90
C MET A 3 9.96 -4.33 -3.81
N LEU A 4 9.02 -3.41 -3.66
CA LEU A 4 9.32 -2.00 -3.51
C LEU A 4 10.11 -1.75 -2.23
N SER A 5 11.18 -0.97 -2.35
CA SER A 5 11.97 -0.52 -1.21
C SER A 5 12.78 0.71 -1.62
N PRO A 6 13.13 1.60 -0.67
CA PRO A 6 13.99 2.75 -0.98
C PRO A 6 15.37 2.30 -1.43
N LYS A 7 15.93 2.99 -2.41
CA LYS A 7 17.29 2.74 -2.87
C LYS A 7 18.31 3.24 -1.85
N LYS A 8 18.02 4.36 -1.20
CA LYS A 8 18.90 5.00 -0.23
C LYS A 8 18.05 5.69 0.83
N THR A 9 18.45 5.60 2.08
CA THR A 9 17.74 6.24 3.17
C THR A 9 18.67 7.11 4.00
N LYS A 10 18.14 8.19 4.57
CA LYS A 10 18.85 9.03 5.51
C LYS A 10 19.10 8.29 6.82
N PHE A 11 18.10 7.55 7.30
CA PHE A 11 18.19 6.73 8.50
C PHE A 11 17.73 5.30 8.20
N ARG A 12 18.49 4.31 8.68
CA ARG A 12 18.12 2.89 8.49
C ARG A 12 16.95 2.47 9.36
N LYS A 13 16.78 3.12 10.50
CA LYS A 13 15.75 2.78 11.48
C LYS A 13 14.96 4.03 11.83
N GLN A 14 13.67 3.87 12.09
CA GLN A 14 12.78 4.95 12.49
C GLN A 14 11.90 4.52 13.65
N PHE A 15 11.40 5.50 14.38
CA PHE A 15 10.42 5.23 15.43
C PHE A 15 9.10 4.75 14.82
N LYS A 16 8.45 3.82 15.53
CA LYS A 16 7.17 3.27 15.07
C LYS A 16 6.11 4.36 14.90
N GLY A 17 5.93 5.20 15.91
CA GLY A 17 4.95 6.27 15.86
C GLY A 17 3.51 5.77 15.72
N ARG A 18 2.58 6.73 15.68
CA ARG A 18 1.16 6.47 15.41
C ARG A 18 0.75 7.25 14.18
N ILE A 19 -0.24 6.71 13.45
CA ILE A 19 -0.76 7.37 12.26
C ILE A 19 -1.97 8.20 12.68
N HIS A 20 -1.88 9.53 12.50
CA HIS A 20 -2.92 10.46 12.91
C HIS A 20 -3.53 11.19 11.72
N GLY A 21 -4.78 11.58 11.86
CA GLY A 21 -5.47 12.43 10.90
C GLY A 21 -5.90 11.69 9.65
N SER A 22 -6.38 12.43 8.67
CA SER A 22 -6.78 11.92 7.37
C SER A 22 -5.83 12.40 6.29
N ALA A 23 -5.87 11.77 5.11
CA ALA A 23 -5.00 12.13 4.01
C ALA A 23 -5.29 13.56 3.53
N LYS A 24 -4.24 14.37 3.44
CA LYS A 24 -4.33 15.74 2.91
C LYS A 24 -3.93 15.81 1.44
N GLY A 25 -3.25 14.79 0.94
CA GLY A 25 -2.90 14.64 -0.45
C GLY A 25 -3.20 13.22 -0.91
N ASN A 26 -3.21 13.00 -2.22
CA ASN A 26 -3.45 11.68 -2.80
C ASN A 26 -4.78 11.06 -2.38
N PHE A 27 -5.80 11.90 -2.19
CA PHE A 27 -7.15 11.45 -1.82
C PHE A 27 -8.11 11.44 -3.00
N THR A 28 -7.64 11.78 -4.18
CA THR A 28 -8.43 11.77 -5.42
C THR A 28 -7.71 10.99 -6.51
N LEU A 29 -8.47 10.49 -7.48
CA LEU A 29 -7.90 9.80 -8.63
C LEU A 29 -7.24 10.82 -9.57
N ASN A 30 -5.99 10.59 -9.93
CA ASN A 30 -5.22 11.47 -10.81
C ASN A 30 -4.89 10.83 -12.14
N TYR A 31 -4.70 9.52 -12.19
CA TYR A 31 -4.21 8.82 -13.38
C TYR A 31 -5.27 7.92 -14.01
N GLY A 32 -6.04 7.21 -13.20
CA GLY A 32 -6.99 6.23 -13.69
C GLY A 32 -8.43 6.66 -13.49
N SER A 33 -9.35 5.86 -14.03
CA SER A 33 -10.79 6.07 -13.86
C SER A 33 -11.33 5.43 -12.60
N TYR A 34 -10.64 4.44 -12.06
CA TYR A 34 -11.05 3.67 -10.88
C TYR A 34 -9.89 3.51 -9.93
N GLY A 35 -10.19 3.37 -8.66
CA GLY A 35 -9.15 3.21 -7.66
C GLY A 35 -9.62 2.53 -6.39
N LEU A 36 -8.66 2.28 -5.52
CA LEU A 36 -8.87 1.69 -4.21
C LEU A 36 -8.44 2.69 -3.15
N LYS A 37 -9.38 3.08 -2.31
CA LYS A 37 -9.19 4.10 -1.27
C LYS A 37 -9.13 3.46 0.10
N ALA A 38 -8.15 3.88 0.90
CA ALA A 38 -8.03 3.42 2.29
C ALA A 38 -9.11 4.08 3.15
N MET A 39 -9.74 3.29 4.00
CA MET A 39 -10.77 3.77 4.92
C MET A 39 -10.33 3.77 6.38
N GLU A 40 -9.16 3.21 6.66
CA GLU A 40 -8.60 3.11 8.00
C GLU A 40 -7.12 3.49 7.99
N PRO A 41 -6.56 3.98 9.13
CA PRO A 41 -5.13 4.18 9.23
C PRO A 41 -4.42 2.86 9.50
N GLU A 42 -3.35 2.57 8.77
CA GLU A 42 -2.56 1.35 8.97
C GLU A 42 -1.22 1.47 8.27
N ARG A 43 -0.30 0.59 8.63
CA ARG A 43 0.91 0.35 7.87
C ARG A 43 0.70 -0.77 6.89
N VAL A 44 1.07 -0.53 5.63
CA VAL A 44 0.98 -1.53 4.57
C VAL A 44 2.41 -1.90 4.19
N THR A 45 2.75 -3.18 4.28
CA THR A 45 4.10 -3.65 3.98
C THR A 45 4.32 -3.75 2.48
N SER A 46 5.61 -3.76 2.07
CA SER A 46 5.96 -3.96 0.66
C SER A 46 5.43 -5.29 0.12
N ARG A 47 5.39 -6.32 0.95
CA ARG A 47 4.84 -7.63 0.57
C ARG A 47 3.34 -7.55 0.31
N GLN A 48 2.60 -6.80 1.14
CA GLN A 48 1.16 -6.61 0.96
C GLN A 48 0.87 -5.80 -0.30
N ILE A 49 1.66 -4.76 -0.56
CA ILE A 49 1.53 -3.96 -1.79
C ILE A 49 1.76 -4.85 -3.01
N GLU A 50 2.81 -5.67 -2.99
CA GLU A 50 3.12 -6.57 -4.09
C GLU A 50 2.04 -7.62 -4.30
N ALA A 51 1.50 -8.19 -3.22
CA ALA A 51 0.41 -9.15 -3.30
C ALA A 51 -0.85 -8.53 -3.93
N ALA A 52 -1.19 -7.31 -3.53
CA ALA A 52 -2.33 -6.58 -4.08
C ALA A 52 -2.11 -6.27 -5.57
N ARG A 53 -0.90 -5.82 -5.94
CA ARG A 53 -0.54 -5.55 -7.32
C ARG A 53 -0.72 -6.79 -8.20
N LYS A 54 -0.20 -7.92 -7.73
CA LYS A 54 -0.32 -9.19 -8.45
C LYS A 54 -1.78 -9.62 -8.62
N ALA A 55 -2.60 -9.42 -7.59
CA ALA A 55 -4.02 -9.77 -7.64
C ALA A 55 -4.74 -8.95 -8.73
N ILE A 56 -4.47 -7.65 -8.79
CA ILE A 56 -5.05 -6.76 -9.81
C ILE A 56 -4.58 -7.19 -11.20
N THR A 57 -3.29 -7.33 -11.40
CA THR A 57 -2.70 -7.68 -12.70
C THR A 57 -3.21 -9.03 -13.21
N ARG A 58 -3.29 -10.02 -12.31
CA ARG A 58 -3.77 -11.36 -12.67
C ARG A 58 -5.22 -11.32 -13.12
N HIS A 59 -6.07 -10.59 -12.43
CA HIS A 59 -7.48 -10.49 -12.77
C HIS A 59 -7.68 -9.77 -14.11
N LEU A 60 -6.94 -8.69 -14.34
CA LEU A 60 -7.06 -7.89 -15.56
C LEU A 60 -6.36 -8.51 -16.77
N LYS A 61 -5.55 -9.54 -16.58
CA LYS A 61 -4.85 -10.28 -17.66
C LYS A 61 -4.11 -9.35 -18.63
N ARG A 62 -3.40 -8.36 -18.07
CA ARG A 62 -2.63 -7.35 -18.81
C ARG A 62 -3.48 -6.34 -19.57
N ALA A 63 -4.81 -6.34 -19.39
CA ALA A 63 -5.65 -5.29 -19.96
C ALA A 63 -5.51 -4.01 -19.16
N GLY A 64 -5.53 -2.86 -19.83
CA GLY A 64 -5.48 -1.56 -19.19
C GLY A 64 -4.14 -1.23 -18.55
N LYS A 65 -4.18 -0.23 -17.68
CA LYS A 65 -3.02 0.24 -16.94
C LYS A 65 -3.33 0.29 -15.46
N MET A 66 -2.30 0.09 -14.63
CA MET A 66 -2.41 0.18 -13.18
C MET A 66 -1.30 1.08 -12.65
N TRP A 67 -1.64 1.89 -11.65
CA TRP A 67 -0.68 2.72 -10.93
C TRP A 67 -0.72 2.39 -9.45
N ILE A 68 0.47 2.23 -8.86
CA ILE A 68 0.62 2.10 -7.40
C ILE A 68 0.89 3.50 -6.87
N ARG A 69 0.00 4.02 -6.01
CA ARG A 69 0.07 5.37 -5.50
C ARG A 69 0.71 5.48 -4.12
N ILE A 70 1.21 4.38 -3.59
CA ILE A 70 1.87 4.31 -2.27
C ILE A 70 3.24 3.68 -2.41
N PHE A 71 4.15 4.05 -1.51
CA PHE A 71 5.51 3.53 -1.52
C PHE A 71 5.95 3.17 -0.09
N PRO A 72 6.53 1.99 0.12
CA PRO A 72 6.96 1.55 1.45
C PRO A 72 8.32 2.16 1.81
N ASP A 73 8.31 3.35 2.40
CA ASP A 73 9.50 4.12 2.73
C ASP A 73 9.89 4.07 4.22
N VAL A 74 9.07 3.43 5.06
CA VAL A 74 9.31 3.36 6.50
C VAL A 74 9.92 2.00 6.85
N PRO A 75 11.13 1.98 7.43
CA PRO A 75 11.73 0.72 7.87
C PRO A 75 11.07 0.23 9.16
N VAL A 76 10.74 -1.04 9.21
CA VAL A 76 10.16 -1.68 10.40
C VAL A 76 11.16 -2.69 10.92
N SER A 77 11.55 -2.50 12.18
CA SER A 77 12.53 -3.35 12.85
C SER A 77 11.84 -4.41 13.69
N LYS A 78 12.46 -5.58 13.77
CA LYS A 78 11.98 -6.65 14.63
C LYS A 78 13.18 -7.33 15.27
N LYS A 79 13.09 -7.55 16.59
CA LYS A 79 14.09 -8.34 17.30
C LYS A 79 13.78 -9.83 17.11
N GLN A 80 14.83 -10.63 16.99
CA GLN A 80 14.66 -12.08 16.96
C GLN A 80 14.06 -12.56 18.28
N ALA A 81 13.30 -13.65 18.23
CA ALA A 81 12.59 -14.15 19.40
C ALA A 81 13.51 -14.47 20.59
N GLU A 82 14.77 -14.84 20.33
CA GLU A 82 15.75 -15.20 21.36
C GLU A 82 16.57 -14.02 21.88
N VAL A 83 16.39 -12.82 21.32
CA VAL A 83 17.14 -11.63 21.73
C VAL A 83 16.48 -10.99 22.94
N ARG A 84 17.27 -10.74 24.00
CA ARG A 84 16.75 -10.10 25.19
C ARG A 84 16.32 -8.67 24.93
N MET A 85 15.28 -8.24 25.59
CA MET A 85 14.79 -6.87 25.50
C MET A 85 15.81 -5.90 26.11
N GLY A 86 15.89 -4.69 25.54
CA GLY A 86 16.75 -3.64 26.07
C GLY A 86 18.13 -3.49 25.45
N LYS A 87 18.52 -4.36 24.55
CA LYS A 87 19.83 -4.28 23.87
C LYS A 87 19.79 -3.49 22.57
N GLY A 88 19.02 -2.40 22.54
CA GLY A 88 18.90 -1.56 21.37
C GLY A 88 17.79 -2.03 20.43
N LYS A 89 17.58 -1.27 19.35
CA LYS A 89 16.54 -1.54 18.37
C LYS A 89 16.95 -2.71 17.45
N GLY A 90 16.01 -3.60 17.16
CA GLY A 90 16.27 -4.72 16.27
C GLY A 90 16.64 -4.28 14.85
N ALA A 91 17.12 -5.22 14.04
CA ALA A 91 17.47 -4.96 12.66
C ALA A 91 16.21 -4.70 11.81
N ASN A 92 16.38 -3.97 10.70
CA ASN A 92 15.28 -3.78 9.75
C ASN A 92 14.87 -5.13 9.18
N GLU A 93 13.58 -5.45 9.27
CA GLU A 93 13.05 -6.68 8.74
C GLU A 93 12.30 -6.45 7.42
N TYR A 94 11.55 -5.36 7.33
CA TYR A 94 10.78 -5.05 6.12
C TYR A 94 10.50 -3.55 6.03
N TRP A 95 10.01 -3.14 4.89
CA TRP A 95 9.60 -1.77 4.60
C TRP A 95 8.08 -1.68 4.58
N ALA A 96 7.55 -0.55 5.03
CA ALA A 96 6.11 -0.32 5.08
C ALA A 96 5.77 1.12 4.71
N CYS A 97 4.53 1.34 4.32
CA CYS A 97 3.97 2.66 4.07
C CYS A 97 2.94 2.98 5.13
N ARG A 98 3.01 4.17 5.72
CA ARG A 98 1.99 4.67 6.63
C ARG A 98 0.84 5.24 5.81
N ILE A 99 -0.33 4.62 5.94
CA ILE A 99 -1.52 5.00 5.17
C ILE A 99 -2.50 5.72 6.10
N LYS A 100 -2.95 6.90 5.69
CA LYS A 100 -4.01 7.63 6.37
C LYS A 100 -5.35 7.36 5.70
N PRO A 101 -6.47 7.40 6.44
CA PRO A 101 -7.79 7.25 5.82
C PRO A 101 -7.99 8.27 4.70
N GLY A 102 -8.58 7.84 3.61
CA GLY A 102 -8.83 8.70 2.46
C GLY A 102 -7.80 8.61 1.34
N ARG A 103 -6.65 7.98 1.59
CA ARG A 103 -5.59 7.90 0.59
C ARG A 103 -5.93 6.88 -0.50
N ILE A 104 -5.70 7.28 -1.75
CA ILE A 104 -5.78 6.37 -2.90
C ILE A 104 -4.51 5.53 -2.94
N MET A 105 -4.66 4.23 -2.93
CA MET A 105 -3.53 3.30 -2.92
C MET A 105 -3.20 2.75 -4.31
N PHE A 106 -4.22 2.44 -5.09
CA PHE A 106 -4.08 1.90 -6.44
C PHE A 106 -5.07 2.58 -7.37
N GLU A 107 -4.68 2.70 -8.64
CA GLU A 107 -5.58 3.20 -9.69
C GLU A 107 -5.47 2.29 -10.91
N VAL A 108 -6.57 2.16 -11.63
CA VAL A 108 -6.61 1.42 -12.90
C VAL A 108 -7.38 2.20 -13.94
N ASP A 109 -7.04 1.97 -15.20
CA ASP A 109 -7.73 2.58 -16.33
C ASP A 109 -7.69 1.63 -17.52
N GLY A 110 -8.52 1.91 -18.52
CA GLY A 110 -8.57 1.10 -19.74
C GLY A 110 -9.29 -0.23 -19.58
N VAL A 111 -10.10 -0.39 -18.52
CA VAL A 111 -10.92 -1.59 -18.28
C VAL A 111 -12.34 -1.18 -17.94
N ASN A 112 -13.28 -2.11 -18.10
CA ASN A 112 -14.67 -1.81 -17.73
C ASN A 112 -14.83 -1.81 -16.20
N ILE A 113 -15.92 -1.21 -15.72
CA ILE A 113 -16.17 -1.02 -14.29
C ILE A 113 -16.28 -2.35 -13.53
N ASP A 114 -16.88 -3.37 -14.13
CA ASP A 114 -17.05 -4.66 -13.46
C ASP A 114 -15.72 -5.34 -13.22
N ASP A 115 -14.84 -5.35 -14.21
CA ASP A 115 -13.49 -5.91 -14.08
C ASP A 115 -12.67 -5.11 -13.08
N ALA A 116 -12.73 -3.79 -13.13
CA ALA A 116 -12.03 -2.92 -12.19
C ALA A 116 -12.47 -3.19 -10.75
N LYS A 117 -13.77 -3.30 -10.53
CA LYS A 117 -14.36 -3.54 -9.21
C LYS A 117 -13.93 -4.89 -8.65
N ARG A 118 -13.93 -5.93 -9.46
CA ARG A 118 -13.48 -7.27 -9.06
C ARG A 118 -11.99 -7.28 -8.75
N ALA A 119 -11.18 -6.65 -9.59
CA ALA A 119 -9.74 -6.55 -9.36
C ALA A 119 -9.42 -5.85 -8.05
N MET A 120 -10.10 -4.74 -7.77
CA MET A 120 -9.90 -3.99 -6.53
C MET A 120 -10.38 -4.75 -5.31
N THR A 121 -11.45 -5.52 -5.43
CA THR A 121 -11.93 -6.38 -4.34
C THR A 121 -10.89 -7.45 -4.00
N LEU A 122 -10.29 -8.06 -5.02
CA LEU A 122 -9.23 -9.06 -4.81
C LEU A 122 -7.99 -8.43 -4.19
N ALA A 123 -7.63 -7.22 -4.61
CA ALA A 123 -6.51 -6.50 -4.03
C ALA A 123 -6.77 -6.15 -2.56
N ALA A 124 -7.97 -5.68 -2.24
CA ALA A 124 -8.34 -5.32 -0.88
C ALA A 124 -8.20 -6.51 0.08
N ALA A 125 -8.48 -7.72 -0.40
CA ALA A 125 -8.31 -8.92 0.41
C ALA A 125 -6.86 -9.20 0.81
N LYS A 126 -5.90 -8.62 0.09
CA LYS A 126 -4.46 -8.76 0.38
C LYS A 126 -3.93 -7.66 1.31
N LEU A 127 -4.75 -6.67 1.61
CA LEU A 127 -4.36 -5.52 2.42
C LEU A 127 -4.95 -5.65 3.84
N PRO A 128 -4.26 -5.09 4.86
CA PRO A 128 -4.70 -5.22 6.26
C PRO A 128 -5.76 -4.22 6.69
N ILE A 129 -6.33 -3.45 5.76
CA ILE A 129 -7.24 -2.34 6.06
C ILE A 129 -8.51 -2.43 5.24
N LYS A 130 -9.54 -1.79 5.72
CA LYS A 130 -10.77 -1.61 4.97
C LYS A 130 -10.53 -0.64 3.81
N CYS A 131 -11.02 -1.01 2.65
CA CYS A 131 -10.84 -0.26 1.42
C CYS A 131 -12.18 -0.01 0.76
N LYS A 132 -12.25 1.06 -0.04
CA LYS A 132 -13.41 1.41 -0.82
C LYS A 132 -13.04 1.55 -2.29
N PHE A 133 -13.83 0.95 -3.16
CA PHE A 133 -13.72 1.17 -4.59
C PHE A 133 -14.24 2.56 -4.92
N VAL A 134 -13.49 3.31 -5.69
CA VAL A 134 -13.86 4.68 -6.08
C VAL A 134 -13.77 4.85 -7.58
N GLU A 135 -14.62 5.73 -8.11
CA GLU A 135 -14.67 6.09 -9.53
C GLU A 135 -14.35 7.58 -9.66
N ARG A 136 -13.78 7.94 -10.81
CA ARG A 136 -13.57 9.35 -11.10
C ARG A 136 -14.91 10.01 -11.42
N ASN A 137 -15.21 11.08 -10.69
CA ASN A 137 -16.36 11.92 -10.99
C ASN A 137 -15.97 12.87 -12.12
N ILE A 138 -16.66 12.80 -13.22
CA ILE A 138 -16.46 13.69 -14.37
C ILE A 138 -17.46 14.81 -14.32
#